data_38663aaa846e0f4d31642317c743737e
#
_entry.id   38663aaa846e0f4d31642317c743737e
#
_cell.length_a   1.000
_cell.length_b   1.000
_cell.length_c   1.000
_cell.angle_alpha   90.00
_cell.angle_beta   90.00
_cell.angle_gamma   90.00
#
_symmetry.space_group_name_H-M   'P 1'
#
loop_
_entity.id
_entity.type
_entity.pdbx_description
1 polymer ?
#
loop_
_entity_poly.entity_id
_entity_poly.type
_entity_poly.pdbx_seq_one_letter_code
_entity_poly.pdbx_strand_id
1 'polypeptide(L)'
;MATIKISTATALRVMSSSAAFNTSTNDSERIYGDGTNSSIGPQINTYYYDKKALIEMAKVQFFGQLADTTSMPKHMGKKLKQYLYLPLLDDRNINDQGIDATGATITNGNLYGSSKDIGSISGKIPTLTEHGGRVNRVGFKRVEVEGTMAKFGFFDEYSQESIDFDTDAQLQMHIRRESTRGANELTEAQLQIDLLNAAGVVRFGGDATQNSEITGESTDVISIPTYEGLMKLGITLDENKSPKSTKIITGSRLIDTKTVDGARYMYIGSEMIPTLRRMKDLHNEKAFIDARHYASAGTLAKGEIGAIDQFRFILVPEMFHWAGAGKTATAANAGYRETNNAYDIFPMLCVGSESFTTIGFQTNGKKVKWKINHKAPSDNVNTLDPYGETGFYSIKWYYGFMAQRPERIALYKTVAEL
;
A
#
# COMPACT_ATOMS: atom_id res chain seq x y z
N MET A 1 -0.54 4.30 -17.26
CA MET A 1 -0.61 2.89 -17.68
C MET A 1 0.17 2.73 -18.97
N ALA A 2 1.41 2.24 -18.89
CA ALA A 2 2.08 1.77 -20.07
C ALA A 2 1.36 0.50 -20.49
N THR A 3 0.39 0.61 -21.37
CA THR A 3 -0.17 -0.51 -22.07
C THR A 3 0.98 -1.12 -22.87
N ILE A 4 1.51 -2.24 -22.41
CA ILE A 4 2.30 -3.10 -23.28
C ILE A 4 1.31 -3.52 -24.37
N LYS A 5 1.27 -2.74 -25.44
CA LYS A 5 0.70 -3.19 -26.70
C LYS A 5 1.67 -4.27 -27.17
N ILE A 6 1.44 -5.51 -26.73
CA ILE A 6 1.94 -6.65 -27.49
C ILE A 6 1.26 -6.46 -28.84
N SER A 7 2.03 -5.97 -29.79
CA SER A 7 1.54 -5.78 -31.15
C SER A 7 1.07 -7.16 -31.61
N THR A 8 -0.24 -7.33 -31.67
CA THR A 8 -0.88 -8.47 -32.32
C THR A 8 -0.34 -8.73 -33.74
N ALA A 9 0.27 -7.71 -34.31
CA ALA A 9 0.96 -7.82 -35.61
C ALA A 9 2.21 -8.72 -35.58
N THR A 10 2.92 -8.85 -34.44
CA THR A 10 4.12 -9.70 -34.38
C THR A 10 3.74 -11.16 -34.15
N ALA A 11 2.69 -11.45 -33.43
CA ALA A 11 2.17 -12.82 -33.29
C ALA A 11 1.51 -13.29 -34.61
N LEU A 12 0.80 -12.42 -35.31
CA LEU A 12 0.27 -12.75 -36.67
C LEU A 12 1.38 -12.87 -37.72
N ARG A 13 2.51 -12.17 -37.58
CA ARG A 13 3.61 -12.28 -38.58
C ARG A 13 4.36 -13.60 -38.52
N VAL A 14 4.37 -14.29 -37.40
CA VAL A 14 4.96 -15.63 -37.29
C VAL A 14 4.04 -16.68 -37.93
N MET A 15 2.72 -16.42 -37.98
CA MET A 15 1.76 -17.32 -38.64
C MET A 15 1.41 -16.96 -40.07
N SER A 16 1.74 -15.75 -40.54
CA SER A 16 1.44 -15.31 -41.90
C SER A 16 2.65 -15.29 -42.86
N SER A 17 3.72 -16.00 -42.54
CA SER A 17 4.62 -16.46 -43.58
C SER A 17 3.96 -17.67 -44.28
N SER A 18 2.80 -17.43 -44.86
CA SER A 18 2.33 -18.29 -45.96
C SER A 18 3.36 -18.19 -47.05
N ALA A 19 4.26 -19.15 -47.10
CA ALA A 19 4.89 -19.47 -48.37
C ALA A 19 3.77 -19.50 -49.41
N ALA A 20 3.90 -18.67 -50.45
CA ALA A 20 2.98 -18.71 -51.57
C ALA A 20 2.97 -20.15 -52.04
N PHE A 21 1.92 -20.89 -51.72
CA PHE A 21 1.73 -22.24 -52.22
C PHE A 21 1.53 -22.10 -53.73
N ASN A 22 2.54 -22.53 -54.45
CA ASN A 22 2.47 -22.70 -55.85
C ASN A 22 1.33 -23.69 -56.16
N THR A 23 0.23 -23.22 -56.70
CA THR A 23 -0.86 -24.04 -57.19
C THR A 23 -0.39 -24.76 -58.45
N SER A 24 0.51 -25.73 -58.28
CA SER A 24 0.74 -26.71 -59.33
C SER A 24 -0.25 -27.85 -59.10
N THR A 25 -1.14 -28.01 -60.02
CA THR A 25 -2.15 -29.06 -60.12
C THR A 25 -1.51 -30.44 -60.27
N ASN A 26 -0.95 -30.98 -59.23
CA ASN A 26 -0.65 -32.42 -59.12
C ASN A 26 -1.56 -33.01 -58.04
N ASP A 27 -2.59 -33.70 -58.53
CA ASP A 27 -3.63 -34.37 -57.74
C ASP A 27 -3.12 -35.54 -56.84
N SER A 28 -1.81 -35.66 -56.69
CA SER A 28 -1.21 -36.78 -55.92
C SER A 28 -0.57 -36.37 -54.59
N GLU A 29 -0.37 -35.09 -54.34
CA GLU A 29 0.16 -34.61 -53.05
C GLU A 29 -0.94 -34.21 -52.06
N ARG A 30 -0.95 -34.86 -50.92
CA ARG A 30 -1.84 -34.49 -49.82
C ARG A 30 -1.26 -33.29 -49.09
N ILE A 31 -1.86 -32.14 -49.33
CA ILE A 31 -1.42 -30.88 -48.73
C ILE A 31 -2.37 -30.51 -47.58
N TYR A 32 -1.79 -30.23 -46.42
CA TYR A 32 -2.52 -29.73 -45.29
C TYR A 32 -2.74 -28.21 -45.48
N GLY A 33 -3.99 -27.78 -45.41
CA GLY A 33 -4.38 -26.37 -45.41
C GLY A 33 -5.21 -26.06 -44.16
N ASP A 34 -5.00 -24.89 -43.60
CA ASP A 34 -5.75 -24.45 -42.43
C ASP A 34 -7.19 -24.06 -42.85
N GLY A 35 -8.16 -24.73 -42.28
CA GLY A 35 -9.57 -24.52 -42.59
C GLY A 35 -10.05 -25.20 -43.89
N THR A 36 -10.50 -24.43 -44.87
CA THR A 36 -11.14 -24.92 -46.09
C THR A 36 -10.17 -25.30 -47.21
N ASN A 37 -8.89 -25.02 -47.08
CA ASN A 37 -7.87 -25.19 -48.14
C ASN A 37 -7.07 -26.49 -48.05
N SER A 38 -7.50 -27.45 -47.21
CA SER A 38 -6.88 -28.76 -47.16
C SER A 38 -7.30 -29.64 -48.35
N SER A 39 -6.36 -30.31 -49.01
CA SER A 39 -6.64 -31.23 -50.11
C SER A 39 -7.47 -32.48 -49.69
N ILE A 40 -7.60 -32.69 -48.37
CA ILE A 40 -8.35 -33.82 -47.78
C ILE A 40 -9.78 -33.41 -47.37
N GLY A 41 -10.11 -32.13 -47.47
CA GLY A 41 -11.39 -31.59 -47.01
C GLY A 41 -11.26 -30.77 -45.71
N PRO A 42 -12.38 -30.18 -45.23
CA PRO A 42 -12.35 -29.33 -44.07
C PRO A 42 -11.89 -30.09 -42.84
N GLN A 43 -10.94 -29.49 -42.09
CA GLN A 43 -10.41 -30.09 -40.87
C GLN A 43 -11.39 -29.81 -39.72
N ILE A 44 -11.68 -30.84 -38.91
CA ILE A 44 -12.57 -30.75 -37.75
C ILE A 44 -11.88 -30.03 -36.59
N ASN A 45 -10.56 -30.23 -36.42
CA ASN A 45 -9.77 -29.59 -35.39
C ASN A 45 -8.73 -28.68 -36.01
N THR A 46 -9.05 -27.38 -36.11
CA THR A 46 -8.14 -26.34 -36.67
C THR A 46 -7.24 -25.72 -35.60
N TYR A 47 -7.58 -25.87 -34.33
CA TYR A 47 -6.83 -25.27 -33.22
C TYR A 47 -6.58 -26.31 -32.12
N TYR A 48 -5.38 -26.29 -31.58
CA TYR A 48 -5.02 -26.99 -30.36
C TYR A 48 -5.00 -25.99 -29.21
N TYR A 49 -5.89 -26.18 -28.24
CA TYR A 49 -5.85 -25.43 -26.99
C TYR A 49 -4.93 -26.13 -26.01
N ASP A 50 -3.85 -25.46 -25.64
CA ASP A 50 -3.04 -25.91 -24.51
C ASP A 50 -3.87 -25.71 -23.25
N LYS A 51 -4.13 -26.80 -22.53
CA LYS A 51 -4.89 -26.79 -21.26
C LYS A 51 -4.19 -26.03 -20.13
N LYS A 52 -2.95 -25.59 -20.33
CA LYS A 52 -2.25 -24.70 -19.41
C LYS A 52 -2.73 -23.28 -19.60
N ALA A 53 -3.70 -22.86 -18.78
CA ALA A 53 -4.07 -21.45 -18.70
C ALA A 53 -2.84 -20.61 -18.34
N LEU A 54 -2.58 -19.56 -19.10
CA LEU A 54 -1.62 -18.52 -18.74
C LEU A 54 -2.16 -17.82 -17.50
N ILE A 55 -1.56 -18.13 -16.36
CA ILE A 55 -1.94 -17.53 -15.08
C ILE A 55 -1.25 -16.19 -15.00
N GLU A 56 -2.03 -15.11 -15.01
CA GLU A 56 -1.51 -13.79 -14.73
C GLU A 56 -0.93 -13.71 -13.32
N MET A 57 0.22 -13.07 -13.16
CA MET A 57 0.85 -12.98 -11.84
C MET A 57 0.00 -12.13 -10.90
N ALA A 58 -0.29 -12.66 -9.71
CA ALA A 58 -0.98 -11.92 -8.66
C ALA A 58 -0.15 -10.71 -8.23
N LYS A 59 -0.84 -9.60 -7.95
CA LYS A 59 -0.22 -8.45 -7.29
C LYS A 59 0.39 -8.89 -5.96
N VAL A 60 1.64 -8.52 -5.76
CA VAL A 60 2.36 -8.88 -4.55
C VAL A 60 1.95 -7.93 -3.42
N GLN A 61 1.64 -8.47 -2.25
CA GLN A 61 1.25 -7.69 -1.08
C GLN A 61 2.48 -7.20 -0.32
N PHE A 62 2.57 -5.89 -0.08
CA PHE A 62 3.70 -5.25 0.59
C PHE A 62 3.31 -4.53 1.88
N PHE A 63 2.13 -3.90 1.95
CA PHE A 63 1.75 -3.05 3.08
C PHE A 63 1.41 -3.85 4.34
N GLY A 64 0.88 -5.06 4.19
CA GLY A 64 0.54 -5.94 5.30
C GLY A 64 1.73 -6.38 6.15
N GLN A 65 2.96 -6.30 5.66
CA GLN A 65 4.16 -6.75 6.40
C GLN A 65 4.54 -5.84 7.58
N LEU A 66 4.11 -4.57 7.58
CA LEU A 66 4.35 -3.61 8.65
C LEU A 66 3.11 -3.36 9.52
N ALA A 67 2.00 -4.04 9.25
CA ALA A 67 0.75 -3.86 9.96
C ALA A 67 0.72 -4.65 11.27
N ASP A 68 0.32 -3.99 12.35
CA ASP A 68 -0.21 -4.70 13.50
C ASP A 68 -1.62 -5.22 13.18
N THR A 69 -1.98 -6.38 13.71
CA THR A 69 -3.30 -6.95 13.50
C THR A 69 -4.05 -7.10 14.81
N THR A 70 -5.21 -6.47 14.91
CA THR A 70 -6.10 -6.62 16.04
C THR A 70 -7.34 -7.39 15.62
N SER A 71 -7.70 -8.43 16.38
CA SER A 71 -8.92 -9.20 16.10
C SER A 71 -10.04 -8.78 17.05
N MET A 72 -11.20 -8.43 16.47
CA MET A 72 -12.38 -8.08 17.23
C MET A 72 -13.20 -9.34 17.57
N PRO A 73 -13.53 -9.58 18.86
CA PRO A 73 -14.38 -10.70 19.25
C PRO A 73 -15.84 -10.49 18.81
N LYS A 74 -16.62 -11.58 18.81
CA LYS A 74 -18.06 -11.53 18.53
C LYS A 74 -18.82 -10.76 19.61
N HIS A 75 -19.96 -10.19 19.23
CA HIS A 75 -20.90 -9.50 20.12
C HIS A 75 -20.41 -8.18 20.72
N MET A 76 -19.31 -7.59 20.19
CA MET A 76 -18.71 -6.34 20.70
C MET A 76 -18.93 -5.12 19.76
N GLY A 77 -19.90 -5.22 18.83
CA GLY A 77 -20.19 -4.13 17.88
C GLY A 77 -19.20 -4.10 16.71
N LYS A 78 -19.17 -2.99 15.95
CA LYS A 78 -18.31 -2.79 14.77
C LYS A 78 -17.19 -1.77 14.99
N LYS A 79 -17.11 -1.16 16.14
CA LYS A 79 -16.16 -0.12 16.49
C LYS A 79 -15.16 -0.64 17.50
N LEU A 80 -13.88 -0.49 17.15
CA LEU A 80 -12.78 -0.74 18.08
C LEU A 80 -12.33 0.60 18.64
N LYS A 81 -12.28 0.70 19.97
CA LYS A 81 -11.72 1.88 20.64
C LYS A 81 -10.47 1.47 21.41
N GLN A 82 -9.43 2.26 21.27
CA GLN A 82 -8.21 2.15 22.07
C GLN A 82 -7.94 3.45 22.79
N TYR A 83 -7.39 3.35 23.99
CA TYR A 83 -7.00 4.51 24.78
C TYR A 83 -5.51 4.78 24.59
N LEU A 84 -5.21 5.99 24.17
CA LEU A 84 -3.85 6.50 24.14
C LEU A 84 -3.64 7.42 25.34
N TYR A 85 -2.73 7.04 26.22
CA TYR A 85 -2.32 7.90 27.33
C TYR A 85 -1.21 8.83 26.87
N LEU A 86 -1.46 10.11 26.94
CA LEU A 86 -0.45 11.10 26.57
C LEU A 86 0.62 11.18 27.68
N PRO A 87 1.91 11.23 27.31
CA PRO A 87 2.98 11.44 28.28
C PRO A 87 2.78 12.73 29.07
N LEU A 88 3.18 12.70 30.34
CA LEU A 88 2.97 13.81 31.27
C LEU A 88 3.55 15.15 30.78
N LEU A 89 4.68 15.08 30.11
CA LEU A 89 5.44 16.25 29.63
C LEU A 89 5.18 16.56 28.15
N ASP A 90 4.16 15.95 27.54
CA ASP A 90 3.78 16.21 26.15
C ASP A 90 2.90 17.45 26.07
N ASP A 91 3.11 18.32 25.09
CA ASP A 91 2.31 19.54 24.87
C ASP A 91 0.81 19.28 24.70
N ARG A 92 0.47 18.08 24.19
CA ARG A 92 -0.91 17.65 24.03
C ARG A 92 -1.58 17.29 25.36
N ASN A 93 -0.78 17.04 26.39
CA ASN A 93 -1.27 16.75 27.73
C ASN A 93 -1.50 18.04 28.52
N ILE A 94 -2.44 18.84 28.06
CA ILE A 94 -2.86 20.05 28.76
C ILE A 94 -3.62 19.63 30.01
N ASN A 95 -3.05 19.89 31.16
CA ASN A 95 -3.67 19.61 32.45
C ASN A 95 -3.48 20.79 33.42
N ASP A 96 -4.23 20.81 34.50
CA ASP A 96 -4.10 21.81 35.55
C ASP A 96 -2.77 21.61 36.30
N GLN A 97 -1.78 22.33 35.90
CA GLN A 97 -0.41 22.15 36.30
C GLN A 97 0.01 22.93 37.52
N GLY A 98 -0.78 22.93 38.45
CA GLY A 98 -0.38 23.49 39.66
C GLY A 98 -0.69 24.98 39.81
N ILE A 99 -0.49 25.40 40.97
CA ILE A 99 -0.66 26.76 41.43
C ILE A 99 0.75 27.27 41.69
N ASP A 100 1.11 28.39 41.15
CA ASP A 100 2.41 29.03 41.44
C ASP A 100 2.55 29.39 42.91
N ALA A 101 3.71 29.88 43.31
CA ALA A 101 3.97 30.28 44.69
C ALA A 101 3.03 31.39 45.21
N THR A 102 2.37 32.13 44.31
CA THR A 102 1.41 33.19 44.59
C THR A 102 -0.04 32.72 44.65
N GLY A 103 -0.29 31.48 44.31
CA GLY A 103 -1.62 30.88 44.23
C GLY A 103 -2.33 30.99 42.91
N ALA A 104 -1.69 31.57 41.88
CA ALA A 104 -2.24 31.67 40.53
C ALA A 104 -2.09 30.34 39.77
N THR A 105 -3.11 30.00 38.98
CA THR A 105 -3.06 28.84 38.09
C THR A 105 -2.08 29.09 36.98
N ILE A 106 -1.16 28.17 36.75
CA ILE A 106 -0.23 28.26 35.61
C ILE A 106 -1.01 28.12 34.30
N THR A 107 -0.98 29.19 33.49
CA THR A 107 -1.62 29.22 32.19
C THR A 107 -0.90 28.26 31.24
N ASN A 108 -1.64 27.48 30.43
CA ASN A 108 -1.14 26.50 29.46
C ASN A 108 -0.74 25.12 29.95
N GLY A 109 -1.10 24.77 31.15
CA GLY A 109 -1.33 23.42 31.57
C GLY A 109 -0.22 22.37 31.43
N ASN A 110 1.02 22.72 31.12
CA ASN A 110 2.13 21.76 30.97
C ASN A 110 3.30 22.12 31.86
N LEU A 111 3.94 21.14 32.51
CA LEU A 111 5.09 21.38 33.38
C LEU A 111 6.22 22.10 32.62
N TYR A 112 6.57 21.61 31.44
CA TYR A 112 7.43 22.32 30.51
C TYR A 112 7.13 22.01 29.03
N GLY A 113 6.17 21.12 28.74
CA GLY A 113 5.82 20.71 27.41
C GLY A 113 6.88 19.85 26.73
N SER A 114 6.76 19.70 25.41
CA SER A 114 7.75 19.05 24.56
C SER A 114 8.75 20.05 23.97
N SER A 115 8.79 21.27 24.47
CA SER A 115 9.73 22.30 23.99
C SER A 115 11.18 21.88 24.21
N LYS A 116 12.01 22.14 23.24
CA LYS A 116 13.47 22.01 23.30
C LYS A 116 14.17 23.31 23.68
N ASP A 117 13.41 24.39 23.83
CA ASP A 117 13.94 25.69 24.21
C ASP A 117 14.15 25.80 25.71
N ILE A 118 15.41 25.99 26.12
CA ILE A 118 15.82 26.12 27.51
C ILE A 118 15.11 27.30 28.21
N GLY A 119 14.91 28.40 27.49
CA GLY A 119 14.21 29.56 28.02
C GLY A 119 12.75 29.25 28.38
N SER A 120 12.09 28.45 27.55
CA SER A 120 10.72 27.97 27.79
C SER A 120 10.64 26.94 28.92
N ILE A 121 11.64 26.07 29.05
CA ILE A 121 11.62 24.96 30.01
C ILE A 121 11.98 25.45 31.42
N SER A 122 12.97 26.31 31.56
CA SER A 122 13.54 26.69 32.85
C SER A 122 12.51 27.31 33.82
N GLY A 123 11.53 28.05 33.30
CA GLY A 123 10.45 28.64 34.09
C GLY A 123 9.29 27.69 34.42
N LYS A 124 9.29 26.47 33.87
CA LYS A 124 8.18 25.50 33.99
C LYS A 124 8.56 24.24 34.77
N ILE A 125 9.81 24.10 35.18
CA ILE A 125 10.26 22.95 35.98
C ILE A 125 9.67 23.05 37.38
N PRO A 126 8.92 22.03 37.86
CA PRO A 126 8.34 22.05 39.17
C PRO A 126 9.43 21.90 40.23
N THR A 127 9.69 22.95 40.98
CA THR A 127 10.58 22.93 42.17
C THR A 127 9.76 22.76 43.43
N LEU A 128 10.22 21.91 44.33
CA LEU A 128 9.63 21.76 45.66
C LEU A 128 10.29 22.72 46.63
N THR A 129 9.49 23.41 47.42
CA THR A 129 9.97 24.23 48.55
C THR A 129 10.00 23.42 49.81
N GLU A 130 11.00 23.61 50.67
CA GLU A 130 11.23 22.84 51.89
C GLU A 130 10.11 23.01 52.93
N HIS A 131 9.46 24.17 52.95
CA HIS A 131 8.37 24.48 53.90
C HIS A 131 7.15 25.10 53.24
N GLY A 132 6.00 24.46 53.39
CA GLY A 132 4.68 25.04 53.16
C GLY A 132 4.31 25.35 51.69
N GLY A 133 5.15 24.96 50.75
CA GLY A 133 4.85 25.11 49.30
C GLY A 133 3.77 24.13 48.84
N ARG A 134 2.86 24.60 48.00
CA ARG A 134 1.93 23.70 47.31
C ARG A 134 2.68 22.80 46.34
N VAL A 135 2.42 21.50 46.43
CA VAL A 135 2.93 20.54 45.48
C VAL A 135 2.21 20.77 44.13
N ASN A 136 2.95 20.85 43.05
CA ASN A 136 2.36 20.93 41.71
C ASN A 136 1.46 19.72 41.45
N ARG A 137 0.19 19.99 41.23
CA ARG A 137 -0.78 18.94 40.90
C ARG A 137 -0.69 18.63 39.42
N VAL A 138 -0.34 17.40 39.08
CA VAL A 138 -0.19 16.94 37.72
C VAL A 138 -1.17 15.80 37.44
N GLY A 139 -1.90 15.91 36.35
CA GLY A 139 -2.73 14.83 35.80
C GLY A 139 -2.22 14.39 34.43
N PHE A 140 -2.73 13.29 33.92
CA PHE A 140 -2.49 12.86 32.57
C PHE A 140 -3.80 12.79 31.78
N LYS A 141 -3.70 13.05 30.48
CA LYS A 141 -4.85 13.04 29.57
C LYS A 141 -4.89 11.74 28.78
N ARG A 142 -6.09 11.21 28.65
CA ARG A 142 -6.38 10.06 27.82
C ARG A 142 -7.11 10.50 26.56
N VAL A 143 -6.63 10.04 25.41
CA VAL A 143 -7.28 10.25 24.11
C VAL A 143 -7.85 8.93 23.63
N GLU A 144 -9.07 8.95 23.09
CA GLU A 144 -9.68 7.78 22.45
C GLU A 144 -9.36 7.78 20.98
N VAL A 145 -8.86 6.65 20.49
CA VAL A 145 -8.69 6.39 19.07
C VAL A 145 -9.72 5.35 18.65
N GLU A 146 -10.46 5.63 17.59
CA GLU A 146 -11.55 4.79 17.11
C GLU A 146 -11.26 4.26 15.70
N GLY A 147 -11.49 2.98 15.51
CA GLY A 147 -11.48 2.33 14.20
C GLY A 147 -12.79 1.62 13.93
N THR A 148 -13.30 1.72 12.73
CA THR A 148 -14.55 1.07 12.31
C THR A 148 -14.28 -0.04 11.31
N MET A 149 -15.07 -1.12 11.36
CA MET A 149 -15.03 -2.19 10.38
C MET A 149 -16.08 -2.01 9.30
N ALA A 150 -15.65 -2.14 8.05
CA ALA A 150 -16.52 -2.29 6.90
C ALA A 150 -16.61 -3.76 6.47
N LYS A 151 -17.70 -4.11 5.81
CA LYS A 151 -17.92 -5.42 5.23
C LYS A 151 -17.77 -5.32 3.73
N PHE A 152 -16.88 -6.13 3.19
CA PHE A 152 -16.64 -6.26 1.76
C PHE A 152 -17.07 -7.64 1.27
N GLY A 153 -17.36 -7.75 0.01
CA GLY A 153 -17.66 -9.01 -0.62
C GLY A 153 -18.08 -8.84 -2.07
N PHE A 154 -17.89 -9.89 -2.83
CA PHE A 154 -18.39 -10.03 -4.19
C PHE A 154 -18.78 -11.48 -4.43
N PHE A 155 -19.52 -11.71 -5.48
CA PHE A 155 -19.91 -13.04 -5.90
C PHE A 155 -19.83 -13.17 -7.41
N ASP A 156 -19.71 -14.38 -7.86
CA ASP A 156 -19.69 -14.79 -9.25
C ASP A 156 -20.74 -15.87 -9.46
N GLU A 157 -21.48 -15.79 -10.55
CA GLU A 157 -22.51 -16.74 -10.94
C GLU A 157 -22.07 -17.51 -12.17
N TYR A 158 -22.40 -18.79 -12.21
CA TYR A 158 -22.12 -19.65 -13.34
C TYR A 158 -23.31 -20.59 -13.60
N SER A 159 -23.54 -20.94 -14.85
CA SER A 159 -24.63 -21.84 -15.23
C SER A 159 -24.19 -23.29 -15.26
N GLN A 160 -25.16 -24.21 -15.16
CA GLN A 160 -24.91 -25.64 -15.35
C GLN A 160 -24.35 -25.92 -16.75
N GLU A 161 -24.87 -25.23 -17.78
CA GLU A 161 -24.38 -25.37 -19.14
C GLU A 161 -22.89 -24.99 -19.28
N SER A 162 -22.43 -23.98 -18.52
CA SER A 162 -21.00 -23.61 -18.55
C SER A 162 -20.10 -24.69 -17.95
N ILE A 163 -20.61 -25.50 -17.04
CA ILE A 163 -19.86 -26.63 -16.47
C ILE A 163 -19.85 -27.81 -17.43
N ASP A 164 -20.97 -28.06 -18.08
CA ASP A 164 -21.18 -29.30 -18.88
C ASP A 164 -20.57 -29.17 -20.29
N PHE A 165 -20.57 -27.98 -20.87
CA PHE A 165 -20.16 -27.74 -22.27
C PHE A 165 -18.87 -26.95 -22.46
N ASP A 166 -18.37 -26.29 -21.39
CA ASP A 166 -17.10 -25.59 -21.49
C ASP A 166 -15.96 -26.61 -21.59
N THR A 167 -14.98 -26.27 -22.38
CA THR A 167 -13.74 -27.06 -22.55
C THR A 167 -12.85 -27.05 -21.31
N ASP A 168 -13.06 -26.13 -20.35
CA ASP A 168 -12.29 -26.03 -19.12
C ASP A 168 -12.91 -26.90 -18.00
N ALA A 169 -12.40 -28.11 -17.85
CA ALA A 169 -12.80 -29.02 -16.78
C ALA A 169 -12.48 -28.50 -15.36
N GLN A 170 -11.76 -27.40 -15.24
CA GLN A 170 -11.31 -26.82 -13.96
C GLN A 170 -11.91 -25.44 -13.68
N LEU A 171 -12.96 -25.05 -14.40
CA LEU A 171 -13.61 -23.74 -14.30
C LEU A 171 -13.91 -23.32 -12.85
N GLN A 172 -14.51 -24.17 -12.04
CA GLN A 172 -14.81 -23.88 -10.65
C GLN A 172 -13.55 -23.60 -9.80
N MET A 173 -12.45 -24.30 -10.08
CA MET A 173 -11.18 -24.05 -9.38
C MET A 173 -10.59 -22.70 -9.76
N HIS A 174 -10.70 -22.32 -11.03
CA HIS A 174 -10.26 -21.00 -11.51
C HIS A 174 -11.08 -19.87 -10.89
N ILE A 175 -12.41 -19.98 -10.87
CA ILE A 175 -13.32 -19.02 -10.21
C ILE A 175 -12.92 -18.82 -8.74
N ARG A 176 -12.73 -19.92 -8.01
CA ARG A 176 -12.34 -19.87 -6.58
C ARG A 176 -11.00 -19.20 -6.37
N ARG A 177 -10.02 -19.52 -7.21
CA ARG A 177 -8.68 -18.94 -7.12
C ARG A 177 -8.69 -17.45 -7.41
N GLU A 178 -9.32 -17.04 -8.51
CA GLU A 178 -9.38 -15.63 -8.92
C GLU A 178 -10.22 -14.79 -7.94
N SER A 179 -11.30 -15.33 -7.41
CA SER A 179 -12.08 -14.64 -6.37
C SER A 179 -11.28 -14.39 -5.09
N THR A 180 -10.50 -15.39 -4.64
CA THR A 180 -9.65 -15.23 -3.44
C THR A 180 -8.52 -14.23 -3.70
N ARG A 181 -7.96 -14.27 -4.90
CA ARG A 181 -6.91 -13.34 -5.34
C ARG A 181 -7.42 -11.90 -5.37
N GLY A 182 -8.55 -11.67 -6.05
CA GLY A 182 -9.18 -10.35 -6.12
C GLY A 182 -9.53 -9.77 -4.75
N ALA A 183 -9.98 -10.62 -3.81
CA ALA A 183 -10.25 -10.18 -2.44
C ALA A 183 -8.98 -9.75 -1.69
N ASN A 184 -7.85 -10.43 -1.92
CA ASN A 184 -6.57 -10.03 -1.34
C ASN A 184 -6.07 -8.71 -1.94
N GLU A 185 -6.15 -8.56 -3.26
CA GLU A 185 -5.73 -7.34 -3.96
C GLU A 185 -6.56 -6.13 -3.55
N LEU A 186 -7.88 -6.30 -3.44
CA LEU A 186 -8.77 -5.23 -2.97
C LEU A 186 -8.44 -4.80 -1.53
N THR A 187 -8.14 -5.75 -0.66
CA THR A 187 -7.78 -5.43 0.74
C THR A 187 -6.46 -4.66 0.81
N GLU A 188 -5.49 -5.03 0.00
CA GLU A 188 -4.19 -4.35 -0.08
C GLU A 188 -4.33 -2.94 -0.65
N ALA A 189 -5.14 -2.79 -1.71
CA ALA A 189 -5.45 -1.49 -2.30
C ALA A 189 -6.15 -0.56 -1.29
N GLN A 190 -7.13 -1.08 -0.54
CA GLN A 190 -7.82 -0.32 0.50
C GLN A 190 -6.85 0.10 1.62
N LEU A 191 -5.97 -0.80 2.05
CA LEU A 191 -4.95 -0.50 3.07
C LEU A 191 -4.01 0.61 2.60
N GLN A 192 -3.61 0.59 1.33
CA GLN A 192 -2.77 1.63 0.76
C GLN A 192 -3.47 3.00 0.77
N ILE A 193 -4.74 3.05 0.36
CA ILE A 193 -5.55 4.29 0.39
C ILE A 193 -5.69 4.81 1.82
N ASP A 194 -5.98 3.94 2.76
CA ASP A 194 -6.16 4.32 4.16
C ASP A 194 -4.86 4.88 4.76
N LEU A 195 -3.71 4.27 4.45
CA LEU A 195 -2.39 4.75 4.89
C LEU A 195 -2.03 6.11 4.28
N LEU A 196 -2.29 6.32 2.98
CA LEU A 196 -2.04 7.60 2.32
C LEU A 196 -2.89 8.72 2.91
N ASN A 197 -4.13 8.41 3.31
CA ASN A 197 -5.04 9.37 3.93
C ASN A 197 -4.75 9.60 5.42
N ALA A 198 -4.18 8.62 6.11
CA ALA A 198 -3.90 8.69 7.55
C ALA A 198 -2.57 9.38 7.87
N ALA A 199 -1.78 9.78 6.88
CA ALA A 199 -0.49 10.43 7.10
C ALA A 199 -0.64 11.74 7.85
N GLY A 200 -0.13 11.79 9.07
CA GLY A 200 -0.14 13.00 9.92
C GLY A 200 0.99 13.98 9.59
N VAL A 201 2.03 13.52 8.90
CA VAL A 201 3.15 14.35 8.43
C VAL A 201 3.15 14.33 6.91
N VAL A 202 2.91 15.48 6.30
CA VAL A 202 2.98 15.63 4.83
C VAL A 202 4.09 16.61 4.49
N ARG A 203 4.98 16.18 3.59
CA ARG A 203 6.05 16.99 3.04
C ARG A 203 5.98 16.97 1.52
N PHE A 204 6.39 18.08 0.92
CA PHE A 204 6.41 18.24 -0.53
C PHE A 204 7.86 18.38 -1.02
N GLY A 205 8.10 17.97 -2.26
CA GLY A 205 9.39 18.15 -2.92
C GLY A 205 9.61 19.58 -3.36
N GLY A 206 10.86 20.00 -3.51
CA GLY A 206 11.22 21.35 -3.90
C GLY A 206 10.71 22.39 -2.91
N ASP A 207 10.21 23.50 -3.42
CA ASP A 207 9.64 24.62 -2.64
C ASP A 207 8.12 24.53 -2.47
N ALA A 208 7.49 23.46 -2.96
CA ALA A 208 6.04 23.28 -2.88
C ALA A 208 5.57 23.15 -1.42
N THR A 209 4.41 23.75 -1.10
CA THR A 209 3.72 23.67 0.20
C THR A 209 2.39 22.96 0.09
N GLN A 210 1.86 22.79 -1.11
CA GLN A 210 0.60 22.13 -1.42
C GLN A 210 0.69 21.34 -2.75
N ASN A 211 -0.30 20.50 -3.00
CA ASN A 211 -0.30 19.65 -4.19
C ASN A 211 -0.21 20.45 -5.50
N SER A 212 -0.97 21.55 -5.62
CA SER A 212 -1.04 22.39 -6.82
C SER A 212 0.25 23.15 -7.15
N GLU A 213 1.24 23.13 -6.27
CA GLU A 213 2.55 23.76 -6.46
C GLU A 213 3.64 22.77 -6.87
N ILE A 214 3.33 21.47 -6.82
CA ILE A 214 4.27 20.42 -7.24
C ILE A 214 4.52 20.55 -8.74
N THR A 215 5.77 20.76 -9.12
CA THR A 215 6.18 21.08 -10.48
C THR A 215 7.39 20.27 -10.94
N GLY A 216 7.44 19.97 -12.24
CA GLY A 216 8.60 19.45 -12.95
C GLY A 216 9.16 20.45 -13.99
N GLU A 217 8.81 21.75 -13.88
CA GLU A 217 9.26 22.79 -14.78
C GLU A 217 10.73 23.14 -14.56
N SER A 218 11.49 23.28 -15.65
CA SER A 218 12.90 23.69 -15.59
C SER A 218 13.11 25.14 -15.14
N THR A 219 12.05 25.96 -15.15
CA THR A 219 12.04 27.36 -14.69
C THR A 219 11.83 27.47 -13.18
N ASP A 220 11.36 26.44 -12.54
CA ASP A 220 11.08 26.40 -11.10
C ASP A 220 12.05 25.45 -10.38
N VAL A 221 11.99 25.42 -9.06
CA VAL A 221 12.63 24.37 -8.26
C VAL A 221 11.83 23.07 -8.41
N ILE A 222 12.39 22.12 -9.13
CA ILE A 222 11.70 20.86 -9.43
C ILE A 222 11.39 20.09 -8.14
N SER A 223 10.16 19.61 -8.02
CA SER A 223 9.66 18.95 -6.82
C SER A 223 10.11 17.49 -6.70
N ILE A 224 11.42 17.21 -6.87
CA ILE A 224 12.02 15.88 -6.67
C ILE A 224 12.36 15.64 -5.20
N PRO A 225 12.48 14.37 -4.77
CA PRO A 225 13.02 14.06 -3.46
C PRO A 225 14.51 14.38 -3.43
N THR A 226 14.94 15.08 -2.39
CA THR A 226 16.36 15.43 -2.16
C THR A 226 16.83 14.79 -0.86
N TYR A 227 18.17 14.60 -0.75
CA TYR A 227 18.77 14.08 0.48
C TYR A 227 18.48 14.97 1.69
N GLU A 228 18.57 16.29 1.51
CA GLU A 228 18.22 17.26 2.53
C GLU A 228 16.72 17.18 2.91
N GLY A 229 15.83 16.96 1.94
CA GLY A 229 14.41 16.74 2.17
C GLY A 229 14.13 15.50 3.03
N LEU A 230 14.86 14.40 2.79
CA LEU A 230 14.77 13.19 3.61
C LEU A 230 15.33 13.42 5.02
N MET A 231 16.43 14.14 5.17
CA MET A 231 16.96 14.51 6.49
C MET A 231 15.96 15.35 7.29
N LYS A 232 15.36 16.37 6.68
CA LYS A 232 14.32 17.21 7.31
C LYS A 232 13.10 16.37 7.71
N LEU A 233 12.69 15.40 6.87
CA LEU A 233 11.64 14.44 7.22
C LEU A 233 12.02 13.59 8.44
N GLY A 234 13.27 13.13 8.47
CA GLY A 234 13.83 12.37 9.58
C GLY A 234 13.79 13.16 10.90
N ILE A 235 14.17 14.44 10.88
CA ILE A 235 14.10 15.33 12.03
C ILE A 235 12.66 15.48 12.53
N THR A 236 11.70 15.70 11.63
CA THR A 236 10.28 15.80 12.00
C THR A 236 9.77 14.51 12.65
N LEU A 237 10.17 13.35 12.13
CA LEU A 237 9.81 12.06 12.71
C LEU A 237 10.48 11.82 14.08
N ASP A 238 11.71 12.32 14.29
CA ASP A 238 12.39 12.27 15.58
C ASP A 238 11.70 13.18 16.61
N GLU A 239 11.21 14.35 16.19
CA GLU A 239 10.39 15.25 17.01
C GLU A 239 9.08 14.59 17.43
N ASN A 240 8.45 13.86 16.52
CA ASN A 240 7.25 13.07 16.80
C ASN A 240 7.54 11.77 17.59
N LYS A 241 8.77 11.58 18.07
CA LYS A 241 9.17 10.40 18.84
C LYS A 241 8.87 9.08 18.09
N SER A 242 9.00 9.09 16.76
CA SER A 242 8.85 7.89 15.95
C SER A 242 10.09 7.01 16.12
N PRO A 243 9.96 5.75 16.58
CA PRO A 243 11.13 4.88 16.77
C PRO A 243 11.82 4.60 15.43
N LYS A 244 13.15 4.44 15.50
CA LYS A 244 13.96 4.02 14.36
C LYS A 244 14.00 2.49 14.19
N SER A 245 13.39 1.74 15.09
CA SER A 245 13.23 0.30 15.00
C SER A 245 11.86 -0.05 14.43
N THR A 246 11.82 -0.99 13.50
CA THR A 246 10.57 -1.42 12.86
C THR A 246 10.43 -2.94 12.99
N LYS A 247 9.22 -3.40 13.36
CA LYS A 247 8.88 -4.81 13.37
C LYS A 247 8.35 -5.23 12.00
N ILE A 248 8.93 -6.28 11.45
CA ILE A 248 8.50 -6.87 10.18
C ILE A 248 7.87 -8.23 10.45
N ILE A 249 6.73 -8.49 9.86
CA ILE A 249 6.10 -9.81 9.86
C ILE A 249 6.76 -10.62 8.73
N THR A 250 7.60 -11.60 9.07
CA THR A 250 8.37 -12.40 8.10
C THR A 250 7.68 -13.67 7.64
N GLY A 251 6.64 -14.10 8.35
CA GLY A 251 5.91 -15.33 8.06
C GLY A 251 4.40 -15.17 7.97
N SER A 252 3.71 -16.25 7.64
CA SER A 252 2.25 -16.33 7.62
C SER A 252 1.61 -16.31 9.01
N ARG A 253 2.41 -16.38 10.07
CA ARG A 253 1.99 -16.37 11.47
C ARG A 253 2.48 -15.09 12.15
N LEU A 254 1.62 -14.49 12.96
CA LEU A 254 1.92 -13.31 13.78
C LEU A 254 3.10 -13.51 14.78
N ILE A 255 3.56 -14.74 14.93
CA ILE A 255 4.64 -15.12 15.86
C ILE A 255 6.02 -14.87 15.22
N ASP A 256 6.11 -14.89 13.90
CA ASP A 256 7.37 -14.70 13.18
C ASP A 256 7.62 -13.20 12.91
N THR A 257 7.79 -12.43 13.97
CA THR A 257 8.14 -11.02 13.87
C THR A 257 9.62 -10.82 14.06
N LYS A 258 10.23 -10.01 13.20
CA LYS A 258 11.62 -9.61 13.31
C LYS A 258 11.73 -8.11 13.53
N THR A 259 12.52 -7.68 14.48
CA THR A 259 12.80 -6.27 14.71
C THR A 259 14.08 -5.90 13.95
N VAL A 260 14.01 -4.84 13.16
CA VAL A 260 15.15 -4.23 12.49
C VAL A 260 15.44 -2.90 13.16
N ASP A 261 16.60 -2.80 13.79
CA ASP A 261 17.02 -1.60 14.48
C ASP A 261 17.68 -0.60 13.49
N GLY A 262 17.54 0.67 13.79
CA GLY A 262 18.20 1.75 13.04
C GLY A 262 17.58 2.04 11.67
N ALA A 263 16.38 1.59 11.38
CA ALA A 263 15.74 1.80 10.08
C ALA A 263 14.25 2.16 10.17
N ARG A 264 13.84 3.10 9.34
CA ARG A 264 12.43 3.41 9.03
C ARG A 264 12.14 2.96 7.62
N TYR A 265 11.02 2.27 7.41
CA TYR A 265 10.64 1.78 6.08
C TYR A 265 9.79 2.80 5.34
N MET A 266 10.13 2.98 4.06
CA MET A 266 9.44 3.88 3.15
C MET A 266 9.01 3.14 1.90
N TYR A 267 7.71 3.13 1.62
CA TYR A 267 7.13 2.57 0.40
C TYR A 267 7.24 3.56 -0.74
N ILE A 268 7.67 3.08 -1.89
CA ILE A 268 7.85 3.89 -3.10
C ILE A 268 7.34 3.16 -4.34
N GLY A 269 6.92 3.91 -5.35
CA GLY A 269 6.64 3.39 -6.69
C GLY A 269 7.91 3.13 -7.50
N SER A 270 7.78 2.32 -8.55
CA SER A 270 8.90 2.01 -9.48
C SER A 270 9.44 3.25 -10.19
N GLU A 271 8.61 4.25 -10.40
CA GLU A 271 8.91 5.51 -11.05
C GLU A 271 9.96 6.34 -10.30
N MET A 272 10.05 6.14 -8.98
CA MET A 272 10.99 6.87 -8.12
C MET A 272 12.40 6.29 -8.09
N ILE A 273 12.60 5.08 -8.61
CA ILE A 273 13.90 4.39 -8.56
C ILE A 273 15.03 5.18 -9.24
N PRO A 274 14.85 5.74 -10.46
CA PRO A 274 15.92 6.48 -11.12
C PRO A 274 16.39 7.68 -10.31
N THR A 275 15.45 8.44 -9.76
CA THR A 275 15.73 9.63 -8.94
C THR A 275 16.48 9.28 -7.66
N LEU A 276 16.05 8.21 -6.95
CA LEU A 276 16.72 7.76 -5.72
C LEU A 276 18.14 7.25 -5.98
N ARG A 277 18.34 6.50 -7.07
CA ARG A 277 19.66 5.98 -7.42
C ARG A 277 20.67 7.05 -7.84
N ARG A 278 20.18 8.20 -8.35
CA ARG A 278 21.00 9.35 -8.72
C ARG A 278 21.19 10.35 -7.58
N MET A 279 20.47 10.17 -6.48
CA MET A 279 20.56 11.06 -5.33
C MET A 279 21.97 11.10 -4.76
N LYS A 280 22.42 12.32 -4.47
CA LYS A 280 23.73 12.59 -3.87
C LYS A 280 23.54 13.09 -2.44
N ASP A 281 24.51 12.81 -1.61
CA ASP A 281 24.59 13.31 -0.25
C ASP A 281 25.11 14.75 -0.18
N LEU A 282 25.35 15.26 1.02
CA LEU A 282 25.89 16.61 1.25
C LEU A 282 27.32 16.78 0.76
N HIS A 283 28.06 15.69 0.53
CA HIS A 283 29.43 15.68 0.02
C HIS A 283 29.49 15.42 -1.47
N ASN A 284 28.33 15.41 -2.16
CA ASN A 284 28.20 15.15 -3.58
C ASN A 284 28.55 13.70 -4.00
N GLU A 285 28.58 12.79 -3.03
CA GLU A 285 28.77 11.37 -3.24
C GLU A 285 27.41 10.66 -3.38
N LYS A 286 27.42 9.40 -3.84
CA LYS A 286 26.20 8.62 -4.03
C LYS A 286 25.58 8.28 -2.68
N ALA A 287 24.36 8.79 -2.43
CA ALA A 287 23.65 8.58 -1.17
C ALA A 287 22.96 7.21 -1.08
N PHE A 288 22.54 6.64 -2.22
CA PHE A 288 21.80 5.38 -2.25
C PHE A 288 22.72 4.17 -2.10
N ILE A 289 22.42 3.34 -1.09
CA ILE A 289 23.11 2.06 -0.83
C ILE A 289 22.14 0.93 -1.22
N ASP A 290 22.53 0.12 -2.20
CA ASP A 290 21.73 -1.02 -2.64
C ASP A 290 21.62 -2.08 -1.51
N ALA A 291 20.45 -2.71 -1.40
CA ALA A 291 20.18 -3.73 -0.39
C ALA A 291 21.19 -4.89 -0.40
N ARG A 292 21.78 -5.19 -1.56
CA ARG A 292 22.82 -6.22 -1.71
C ARG A 292 24.09 -5.96 -0.91
N HIS A 293 24.36 -4.71 -0.56
CA HIS A 293 25.60 -4.34 0.15
C HIS A 293 25.49 -4.45 1.67
N TYR A 294 24.30 -4.31 2.26
CA TYR A 294 24.15 -4.32 3.72
C TYR A 294 23.27 -5.44 4.26
N ALA A 295 22.57 -6.15 3.39
CA ALA A 295 21.58 -7.11 3.83
C ALA A 295 22.18 -8.49 4.06
N SER A 296 22.07 -8.98 5.29
CA SER A 296 22.08 -10.42 5.54
C SER A 296 20.70 -10.99 5.23
N ALA A 297 20.65 -12.20 4.67
CA ALA A 297 19.44 -12.84 4.15
C ALA A 297 18.22 -12.91 5.11
N GLY A 298 18.42 -12.58 6.37
CA GLY A 298 17.36 -12.61 7.38
C GLY A 298 16.79 -11.26 7.82
N THR A 299 17.26 -10.12 7.30
CA THR A 299 16.84 -8.78 7.74
C THR A 299 16.17 -7.95 6.67
N LEU A 300 15.98 -8.51 5.46
CA LEU A 300 15.31 -7.86 4.35
C LEU A 300 13.80 -7.91 4.48
N ALA A 301 13.15 -6.76 4.28
CA ALA A 301 11.73 -6.71 4.02
C ALA A 301 11.44 -7.18 2.58
N LYS A 302 10.23 -7.68 2.34
CA LYS A 302 9.82 -8.07 1.00
C LYS A 302 9.76 -6.83 0.09
N GLY A 303 10.50 -6.87 -1.02
CA GLY A 303 10.59 -5.74 -1.95
C GLY A 303 11.59 -4.64 -1.57
N GLU A 304 12.41 -4.85 -0.55
CA GLU A 304 13.44 -3.88 -0.17
C GLU A 304 14.53 -3.75 -1.25
N ILE A 305 14.80 -2.52 -1.69
CA ILE A 305 15.74 -2.24 -2.77
C ILE A 305 17.04 -1.58 -2.30
N GLY A 306 16.99 -0.83 -1.21
CA GLY A 306 18.15 -0.11 -0.71
C GLY A 306 17.80 0.84 0.42
N ALA A 307 18.80 1.61 0.86
CA ALA A 307 18.69 2.57 1.94
C ALA A 307 19.37 3.89 1.61
N ILE A 308 18.83 4.97 2.17
CA ILE A 308 19.46 6.30 2.22
C ILE A 308 19.31 6.79 3.67
N ASP A 309 20.44 7.07 4.33
CA ASP A 309 20.48 7.48 5.72
C ASP A 309 19.67 6.51 6.62
N GLN A 310 18.67 6.97 7.32
CA GLN A 310 17.81 6.17 8.21
C GLN A 310 16.61 5.52 7.51
N PHE A 311 16.41 5.75 6.22
CA PHE A 311 15.27 5.23 5.47
C PHE A 311 15.66 4.02 4.64
N ARG A 312 14.86 2.95 4.74
CA ARG A 312 14.93 1.78 3.86
C ARG A 312 13.74 1.76 2.94
N PHE A 313 13.99 1.56 1.66
CA PHE A 313 12.98 1.67 0.62
C PHE A 313 12.44 0.31 0.22
N ILE A 314 11.11 0.19 0.28
CA ILE A 314 10.36 -0.97 -0.22
C ILE A 314 9.71 -0.57 -1.54
N LEU A 315 10.04 -1.30 -2.59
CA LEU A 315 9.46 -1.09 -3.91
C LEU A 315 8.06 -1.72 -3.98
N VAL A 316 7.08 -0.89 -4.29
CA VAL A 316 5.71 -1.30 -4.63
C VAL A 316 5.47 -0.95 -6.09
N PRO A 317 5.50 -1.92 -7.02
CA PRO A 317 5.39 -1.65 -8.46
C PRO A 317 4.09 -0.94 -8.85
N GLU A 318 3.01 -1.18 -8.11
CA GLU A 318 1.70 -0.60 -8.34
C GLU A 318 1.31 0.40 -7.23
N MET A 319 2.24 1.26 -6.85
CA MET A 319 1.97 2.33 -5.90
C MET A 319 0.97 3.33 -6.49
N PHE A 320 -0.11 3.64 -5.75
CA PHE A 320 -1.05 4.66 -6.18
C PHE A 320 -0.42 6.04 -6.17
N HIS A 321 -0.79 6.83 -7.14
CA HIS A 321 -0.34 8.21 -7.30
C HIS A 321 -1.54 9.09 -7.65
N TRP A 322 -1.40 10.40 -7.50
CA TRP A 322 -2.42 11.37 -7.90
C TRP A 322 -2.08 11.89 -9.29
N ALA A 323 -2.81 11.39 -10.29
CA ALA A 323 -2.64 11.80 -11.68
C ALA A 323 -3.17 13.22 -11.89
N GLY A 324 -2.35 14.08 -12.50
CA GLY A 324 -2.72 15.45 -12.85
C GLY A 324 -3.10 16.34 -11.66
N ALA A 325 -2.60 16.07 -10.46
CA ALA A 325 -2.93 16.85 -9.26
C ALA A 325 -1.92 17.96 -8.93
N GLY A 326 -0.82 18.06 -9.67
CA GLY A 326 0.21 19.05 -9.52
C GLY A 326 -0.07 20.35 -10.30
N LYS A 327 0.95 21.18 -10.44
CA LYS A 327 0.93 22.40 -11.25
C LYS A 327 0.68 22.05 -12.73
N THR A 328 0.05 22.96 -13.47
CA THR A 328 -0.11 22.80 -14.93
C THR A 328 1.25 22.73 -15.59
N ALA A 329 1.45 21.72 -16.44
CA ALA A 329 2.67 21.53 -17.19
C ALA A 329 2.68 22.45 -18.43
N THR A 330 3.85 22.99 -18.73
CA THR A 330 4.08 23.87 -19.89
C THR A 330 5.18 23.29 -20.77
N ALA A 331 5.58 24.02 -21.81
CA ALA A 331 6.70 23.63 -22.66
C ALA A 331 8.05 23.59 -21.91
N ALA A 332 8.12 24.09 -20.68
CA ALA A 332 9.28 24.05 -19.80
C ALA A 332 9.37 22.76 -18.94
N ASN A 333 8.50 21.79 -19.18
CA ASN A 333 8.59 20.47 -18.56
C ASN A 333 9.96 19.82 -18.84
N ALA A 334 10.70 19.53 -17.77
CA ALA A 334 12.05 18.97 -17.84
C ALA A 334 12.07 17.43 -17.96
N GLY A 335 10.99 16.80 -18.44
CA GLY A 335 10.88 15.36 -18.62
C GLY A 335 10.23 14.61 -17.47
N TYR A 336 9.30 15.26 -16.75
CA TYR A 336 8.53 14.68 -15.66
C TYR A 336 7.13 14.27 -16.13
N ARG A 337 6.58 13.26 -15.47
CA ARG A 337 5.27 12.68 -15.83
C ARG A 337 4.14 13.67 -15.59
N GLU A 338 3.24 13.72 -16.57
CA GLU A 338 2.05 14.55 -16.56
C GLU A 338 0.82 13.78 -17.06
N THR A 339 -0.34 14.14 -16.53
CA THR A 339 -1.63 13.66 -16.99
C THR A 339 -2.57 14.84 -17.16
N ASN A 340 -3.26 14.92 -18.31
CA ASN A 340 -4.15 16.04 -18.63
C ASN A 340 -3.50 17.42 -18.49
N ASN A 341 -2.25 17.55 -18.92
CA ASN A 341 -1.48 18.79 -18.88
C ASN A 341 -1.22 19.32 -17.45
N ALA A 342 -1.14 18.43 -16.46
CA ALA A 342 -0.73 18.76 -15.10
C ALA A 342 0.17 17.64 -14.54
N TYR A 343 1.11 17.99 -13.66
CA TYR A 343 2.07 17.04 -13.13
C TYR A 343 1.43 15.98 -12.24
N ASP A 344 1.90 14.75 -12.38
CA ASP A 344 1.51 13.63 -11.53
C ASP A 344 2.30 13.68 -10.22
N ILE A 345 1.60 13.40 -9.11
CA ILE A 345 2.19 13.40 -7.78
C ILE A 345 2.43 11.97 -7.31
N PHE A 346 3.67 11.64 -7.05
CA PHE A 346 4.08 10.33 -6.58
C PHE A 346 4.38 10.36 -5.08
N PRO A 347 3.74 9.47 -4.30
CA PRO A 347 3.96 9.40 -2.87
C PRO A 347 5.21 8.57 -2.54
N MET A 348 5.93 9.01 -1.52
CA MET A 348 6.87 8.20 -0.75
C MET A 348 6.31 8.09 0.67
N LEU A 349 5.81 6.91 1.03
CA LEU A 349 5.07 6.70 2.28
C LEU A 349 5.96 6.04 3.33
N CYS A 350 6.33 6.79 4.36
CA CYS A 350 7.04 6.27 5.51
C CYS A 350 6.07 5.81 6.60
N VAL A 351 6.23 4.58 7.05
CA VAL A 351 5.40 3.98 8.10
C VAL A 351 6.27 3.64 9.31
N GLY A 352 6.03 4.33 10.42
CA GLY A 352 6.70 4.08 11.68
C GLY A 352 6.13 2.86 12.41
N SER A 353 6.90 2.32 13.35
CA SER A 353 6.44 1.24 14.21
C SER A 353 5.24 1.68 15.07
N GLU A 354 4.28 0.78 15.27
CA GLU A 354 3.06 1.03 16.07
C GLU A 354 2.25 2.25 15.60
N SER A 355 2.28 2.56 14.30
CA SER A 355 1.56 3.71 13.76
C SER A 355 0.11 3.40 13.41
N PHE A 356 -0.17 2.19 12.99
CA PHE A 356 -1.52 1.75 12.61
C PHE A 356 -1.75 0.28 12.93
N THR A 357 -3.02 -0.11 13.00
CA THR A 357 -3.43 -1.50 13.09
C THR A 357 -4.57 -1.80 12.11
N THR A 358 -4.54 -3.00 11.55
CA THR A 358 -5.65 -3.53 10.77
C THR A 358 -6.57 -4.36 11.66
N ILE A 359 -7.87 -4.12 11.55
CA ILE A 359 -8.87 -4.77 12.38
C ILE A 359 -9.49 -5.90 11.59
N GLY A 360 -9.32 -7.15 12.06
CA GLY A 360 -9.96 -8.33 11.55
C GLY A 360 -11.10 -8.80 12.45
N PHE A 361 -12.06 -9.53 11.90
CA PHE A 361 -13.16 -10.10 12.66
C PHE A 361 -12.97 -11.60 12.89
N GLN A 362 -13.09 -12.02 14.15
CA GLN A 362 -13.00 -13.42 14.54
C GLN A 362 -14.34 -14.13 14.34
N THR A 363 -14.44 -14.90 13.25
CA THR A 363 -15.65 -15.68 12.94
C THR A 363 -15.51 -17.09 13.52
N ASN A 364 -16.52 -17.56 14.28
CA ASN A 364 -16.61 -18.93 14.84
C ASN A 364 -15.40 -19.38 15.68
N GLY A 365 -14.79 -18.46 16.46
CA GLY A 365 -13.65 -18.80 17.32
C GLY A 365 -12.33 -19.04 16.58
N LYS A 366 -12.33 -19.01 15.25
CA LYS A 366 -11.13 -19.13 14.41
C LYS A 366 -10.85 -17.80 13.72
N LYS A 367 -9.57 -17.45 13.58
CA LYS A 367 -9.13 -16.29 12.79
C LYS A 367 -9.29 -16.61 11.29
N VAL A 368 -10.49 -16.51 10.77
CA VAL A 368 -10.77 -16.73 9.35
C VAL A 368 -10.87 -15.37 8.68
N LYS A 369 -9.94 -15.09 7.78
CA LYS A 369 -9.92 -13.84 7.01
C LYS A 369 -11.16 -13.74 6.10
N TRP A 370 -11.50 -14.85 5.43
CA TRP A 370 -12.53 -14.91 4.40
C TRP A 370 -13.65 -15.86 4.80
N LYS A 371 -14.90 -15.47 4.51
CA LYS A 371 -16.04 -16.38 4.54
C LYS A 371 -16.46 -16.64 3.10
N ILE A 372 -16.24 -17.86 2.66
CA ILE A 372 -16.53 -18.33 1.31
C ILE A 372 -17.79 -19.19 1.39
N ASN A 373 -18.76 -18.93 0.52
CA ASN A 373 -19.91 -19.79 0.28
C ASN A 373 -19.88 -20.19 -1.20
N HIS A 374 -20.09 -21.45 -1.44
CA HIS A 374 -20.22 -22.04 -2.76
C HIS A 374 -21.47 -22.89 -2.79
N LYS A 375 -22.29 -22.73 -3.80
CA LYS A 375 -23.41 -23.61 -4.10
C LYS A 375 -23.33 -24.03 -5.56
N ALA A 376 -23.35 -25.33 -5.78
CA ALA A 376 -23.49 -25.87 -7.11
C ALA A 376 -24.93 -25.60 -7.64
N PRO A 377 -25.15 -25.58 -8.95
CA PRO A 377 -26.48 -25.37 -9.53
C PRO A 377 -27.52 -26.32 -8.93
N SER A 378 -27.25 -27.61 -8.81
CA SER A 378 -28.14 -28.60 -8.19
C SER A 378 -28.49 -28.32 -6.72
N ASP A 379 -27.62 -27.63 -5.98
CA ASP A 379 -27.82 -27.29 -4.57
C ASP A 379 -28.52 -25.94 -4.39
N ASN A 380 -28.73 -25.20 -5.46
CA ASN A 380 -29.32 -23.86 -5.45
C ASN A 380 -30.77 -23.82 -5.89
N VAL A 381 -31.43 -24.95 -6.01
CA VAL A 381 -32.84 -25.02 -6.40
C VAL A 381 -33.71 -24.21 -5.45
N ASN A 382 -34.44 -23.25 -6.00
CA ASN A 382 -35.33 -22.36 -5.27
C ASN A 382 -36.47 -21.88 -6.19
N THR A 383 -37.41 -21.08 -5.68
CA THR A 383 -38.56 -20.55 -6.46
C THR A 383 -38.14 -19.65 -7.63
N LEU A 384 -36.95 -19.07 -7.62
CA LEU A 384 -36.44 -18.22 -8.72
C LEU A 384 -35.72 -19.05 -9.79
N ASP A 385 -35.14 -20.15 -9.37
CA ASP A 385 -34.44 -21.13 -10.23
C ASP A 385 -34.90 -22.56 -9.88
N PRO A 386 -36.13 -22.97 -10.35
CA PRO A 386 -36.69 -24.25 -9.98
C PRO A 386 -36.00 -25.46 -10.62
N TYR A 387 -35.22 -25.25 -11.68
CA TYR A 387 -34.51 -26.30 -12.37
C TYR A 387 -33.05 -26.44 -11.89
N GLY A 388 -32.54 -25.50 -11.07
CA GLY A 388 -31.19 -25.56 -10.57
C GLY A 388 -30.13 -25.31 -11.65
N GLU A 389 -30.40 -24.35 -12.54
CA GLU A 389 -29.50 -24.01 -13.65
C GLU A 389 -28.35 -23.08 -13.24
N THR A 390 -28.48 -22.39 -12.09
CA THR A 390 -27.51 -21.41 -11.63
C THR A 390 -26.79 -21.78 -10.36
N GLY A 391 -25.49 -21.81 -10.40
CA GLY A 391 -24.61 -21.92 -9.24
C GLY A 391 -23.94 -20.61 -8.91
N PHE A 392 -23.43 -20.45 -7.69
CA PHE A 392 -22.67 -19.26 -7.33
C PHE A 392 -21.51 -19.52 -6.38
N TYR A 393 -20.55 -18.67 -6.49
CA TYR A 393 -19.40 -18.57 -5.58
C TYR A 393 -19.39 -17.17 -4.96
N SER A 394 -19.40 -17.06 -3.64
CA SER A 394 -19.36 -15.78 -2.97
C SER A 394 -18.27 -15.72 -1.92
N ILE A 395 -17.58 -14.61 -1.86
CA ILE A 395 -16.57 -14.32 -0.85
C ILE A 395 -16.93 -13.04 -0.10
N LYS A 396 -16.82 -13.06 1.21
CA LYS A 396 -17.02 -11.88 2.04
C LYS A 396 -16.03 -11.85 3.19
N TRP A 397 -15.66 -10.62 3.59
CA TRP A 397 -14.75 -10.41 4.71
C TRP A 397 -15.05 -9.09 5.42
N TYR A 398 -14.43 -8.93 6.56
CA TYR A 398 -14.46 -7.69 7.29
C TYR A 398 -13.05 -7.12 7.32
N TYR A 399 -12.96 -5.85 7.05
CA TYR A 399 -11.73 -5.08 7.11
C TYR A 399 -11.98 -3.78 7.84
N GLY A 400 -11.07 -3.39 8.69
CA GLY A 400 -11.04 -2.10 9.35
C GLY A 400 -9.61 -1.61 9.46
N PHE A 401 -9.49 -0.31 9.47
CA PHE A 401 -8.22 0.40 9.64
C PHE A 401 -8.33 1.34 10.82
N MET A 402 -7.28 1.43 11.62
CA MET A 402 -7.18 2.39 12.70
C MET A 402 -5.76 2.95 12.76
N ALA A 403 -5.61 4.24 12.50
CA ALA A 403 -4.38 4.96 12.74
C ALA A 403 -4.24 5.21 14.24
N GLN A 404 -3.29 4.53 14.88
CA GLN A 404 -3.01 4.69 16.29
C GLN A 404 -2.19 5.96 16.55
N ARG A 405 -1.22 6.21 15.69
CA ARG A 405 -0.29 7.34 15.78
C ARG A 405 -0.03 7.93 14.40
N PRO A 406 -0.94 8.77 13.89
CA PRO A 406 -0.78 9.38 12.57
C PRO A 406 0.49 10.23 12.45
N GLU A 407 1.00 10.80 13.54
CA GLU A 407 2.25 11.54 13.58
C GLU A 407 3.50 10.71 13.26
N ARG A 408 3.39 9.37 13.23
CA ARG A 408 4.45 8.44 12.83
C ARG A 408 4.31 7.95 11.39
N ILE A 409 3.25 8.35 10.71
CA ILE A 409 3.04 8.09 9.29
C ILE A 409 3.39 9.36 8.53
N ALA A 410 4.38 9.29 7.67
CA ALA A 410 4.85 10.44 6.91
C ALA A 410 4.71 10.19 5.42
N LEU A 411 4.25 11.21 4.72
CA LEU A 411 4.04 11.21 3.27
C LEU A 411 4.90 12.30 2.64
N TYR A 412 5.82 11.90 1.77
CA TYR A 412 6.61 12.82 0.97
C TYR A 412 6.10 12.79 -0.48
N LYS A 413 5.55 13.89 -0.94
CA LYS A 413 4.93 14.05 -2.26
C LYS A 413 5.90 14.69 -3.23
N THR A 414 6.12 14.04 -4.36
CA THR A 414 7.15 14.44 -5.33
C THR A 414 6.69 14.17 -6.75
N VAL A 415 7.42 14.69 -7.75
CA VAL A 415 7.29 14.29 -9.15
C VAL A 415 8.21 13.13 -9.48
N ALA A 416 7.87 12.36 -10.51
CA ALA A 416 8.71 11.32 -11.06
C ALA A 416 9.06 11.58 -12.52
N GLU A 417 10.25 11.14 -12.92
CA GLU A 417 10.72 11.24 -14.30
C GLU A 417 9.92 10.32 -15.25
N LEU A 418 9.89 10.68 -16.52
CA LEU A 418 9.29 9.89 -17.58
C LEU A 418 10.03 8.56 -17.83
#